data_c2d71852ba65356cbdd6292a5a47f0fc
#
_entry.id   c2d71852ba65356cbdd6292a5a47f0fc
#
_cell.length_a   1.000
_cell.length_b   1.000
_cell.length_c   1.000
_cell.angle_alpha   90.00
_cell.angle_beta   90.00
_cell.angle_gamma   90.00
#
_symmetry.space_group_name_H-M   'P 1'
#
loop_
_entity.id
_entity.type
_entity.pdbx_description
1 polymer ?
#
loop_
_entity_poly.entity_id
_entity_poly.type
_entity_poly.pdbx_seq_one_letter_code
_entity_poly.pdbx_strand_id
1 'polypeptide(L)'
;MILGIDPGSRNCGYCVLHAKPRAQSILEAGLIKIHERILQHQILELCEGIELILRQHKIDCVAIEDIFYAYNPQTVLKLAQFRGALSLKILQEIGNFAEYTPLQVKKALTGNGKAKKEQVAFMVKRILGIKGDSKPIEVPWVL
;
A
#
# COMPACT_ATOMS: atom_id res chain seq x y z
N MET A 1 -8.04 5.24 11.94
CA MET A 1 -7.07 5.45 10.85
C MET A 1 -6.92 4.19 10.04
N ILE A 2 -6.74 4.34 8.74
CA ILE A 2 -6.57 3.23 7.81
C ILE A 2 -5.15 3.28 7.26
N LEU A 3 -4.46 2.13 7.25
CA LEU A 3 -3.17 1.97 6.59
C LEU A 3 -3.37 1.17 5.30
N GLY A 4 -3.07 1.78 4.16
CA GLY A 4 -3.01 1.10 2.87
C GLY A 4 -1.57 0.72 2.54
N ILE A 5 -1.36 -0.47 2.02
CA ILE A 5 -0.03 -1.00 1.70
C ILE A 5 -0.02 -1.62 0.31
N ASP A 6 0.98 -1.25 -0.48
CA ASP A 6 1.27 -1.85 -1.79
C ASP A 6 2.68 -2.46 -1.74
N PRO A 7 2.81 -3.77 -1.45
CA PRO A 7 4.11 -4.42 -1.33
C PRO A 7 4.79 -4.57 -2.70
N GLY A 8 5.99 -4.03 -2.82
CA GLY A 8 6.84 -4.19 -3.98
C GLY A 8 8.16 -4.85 -3.62
N SER A 9 8.91 -5.31 -4.63
CA SER A 9 10.18 -6.02 -4.41
C SER A 9 11.34 -5.11 -3.97
N ARG A 10 11.26 -3.82 -4.27
CA ARG A 10 12.28 -2.82 -3.92
C ARG A 10 11.72 -1.66 -3.12
N ASN A 11 10.45 -1.40 -3.29
CA ASN A 11 9.74 -0.35 -2.59
C ASN A 11 8.40 -0.90 -2.11
N CYS A 12 8.05 -0.60 -0.88
CA CYS A 12 6.72 -0.85 -0.36
C CYS A 12 6.02 0.50 -0.20
N GLY A 13 5.00 0.73 -1.00
CA GLY A 13 4.18 1.94 -0.89
C GLY A 13 3.23 1.85 0.29
N TYR A 14 3.01 2.95 0.98
CA TYR A 14 2.04 3.00 2.06
C TYR A 14 1.36 4.37 2.16
N CYS A 15 0.17 4.37 2.73
CA CYS A 15 -0.57 5.59 3.01
C CYS A 15 -1.39 5.42 4.29
N VAL A 16 -1.28 6.38 5.19
CA VAL A 16 -2.11 6.46 6.38
C VAL A 16 -3.20 7.50 6.15
N LEU A 17 -4.45 7.05 6.20
CA LEU A 17 -5.64 7.87 6.00
C LEU A 17 -6.42 8.05 7.29
N HIS A 18 -6.91 9.26 7.50
CA HIS A 18 -7.96 9.52 8.46
C HIS A 18 -9.29 9.56 7.71
N ALA A 19 -10.09 8.50 7.87
CA ALA A 19 -11.39 8.40 7.22
C ALA A 19 -12.48 8.97 8.13
N LYS A 20 -13.15 10.02 7.65
CA LYS A 20 -14.36 10.58 8.25
C LYS A 20 -15.53 10.34 7.30
N PRO A 21 -16.80 10.35 7.79
CA PRO A 21 -17.96 10.03 6.97
C PRO A 21 -18.09 10.82 5.65
N ARG A 22 -17.59 12.05 5.60
CA ARG A 22 -17.70 12.95 4.45
C ARG A 22 -16.38 13.50 3.93
N ALA A 23 -15.29 13.20 4.60
CA ALA A 23 -13.97 13.73 4.21
C ALA A 23 -12.90 12.73 4.61
N GLN A 24 -11.94 12.53 3.71
CA GLN A 24 -10.78 11.69 3.96
C GLN A 24 -9.53 12.55 3.82
N SER A 25 -8.59 12.37 4.71
CA SER A 25 -7.34 13.11 4.69
C SER A 25 -6.15 12.19 4.81
N ILE A 26 -5.09 12.50 4.05
CA ILE A 26 -3.81 11.82 4.16
C ILE A 26 -3.06 12.39 5.36
N LEU A 27 -2.67 11.52 6.28
CA LEU A 27 -1.78 11.90 7.38
C LEU A 27 -0.32 11.69 7.03
N GLU A 28 -0.03 10.60 6.33
CA GLU A 28 1.31 10.25 5.90
C GLU A 28 1.22 9.35 4.68
N ALA A 29 2.12 9.52 3.73
CA ALA A 29 2.26 8.62 2.59
C ALA A 29 3.72 8.59 2.16
N GLY A 30 4.19 7.44 1.69
CA GLY A 30 5.56 7.31 1.28
C GLY A 30 5.91 5.93 0.77
N LEU A 31 7.21 5.72 0.65
CA LEU A 31 7.79 4.45 0.24
C LEU A 31 8.75 3.96 1.31
N ILE A 32 8.60 2.70 1.69
CA ILE A 32 9.63 1.99 2.43
C ILE A 32 10.58 1.42 1.38
N LYS A 33 11.76 2.03 1.27
CA LYS A 33 12.79 1.59 0.33
C LYS A 33 13.55 0.42 0.92
N ILE A 34 13.67 -0.65 0.13
CA ILE A 34 14.39 -1.85 0.53
C ILE A 34 15.82 -1.73 -0.02
N HIS A 35 16.78 -1.48 0.86
CA HIS A 35 18.19 -1.29 0.53
C HIS A 35 19.00 -2.57 0.61
N GLU A 36 18.59 -3.51 1.45
CA GLU A 36 19.27 -4.76 1.66
C GLU A 36 19.27 -5.63 0.40
N ARG A 37 20.31 -6.45 0.24
CA ARG A 37 20.48 -7.29 -0.94
C ARG A 37 20.08 -8.74 -0.72
N ILE A 38 20.14 -9.20 0.54
CA ILE A 38 19.82 -10.56 0.93
C ILE A 38 18.34 -10.61 1.34
N LEU A 39 17.59 -11.59 0.84
CA LEU A 39 16.16 -11.71 1.07
C LEU A 39 15.78 -11.67 2.55
N GLN A 40 16.52 -12.37 3.40
CA GLN A 40 16.26 -12.40 4.84
C GLN A 40 16.35 -11.00 5.46
N HIS A 41 17.35 -10.21 5.06
CA HIS A 41 17.51 -8.84 5.52
C HIS A 41 16.47 -7.89 4.91
N GLN A 42 16.07 -8.15 3.67
CA GLN A 42 15.01 -7.39 3.01
C GLN A 42 13.67 -7.55 3.75
N ILE A 43 13.37 -8.77 4.17
CA ILE A 43 12.15 -9.07 4.95
C ILE A 43 12.17 -8.30 6.27
N LEU A 44 13.30 -8.32 6.98
CA LEU A 44 13.46 -7.58 8.23
C LEU A 44 13.29 -6.07 8.03
N GLU A 45 13.91 -5.52 7.00
CA GLU A 45 13.85 -4.09 6.67
C GLU A 45 12.41 -3.65 6.39
N LEU A 46 11.67 -4.45 5.61
CA LEU A 46 10.26 -4.18 5.32
C LEU A 46 9.41 -4.22 6.60
N CYS A 47 9.56 -5.27 7.40
CA CYS A 47 8.77 -5.44 8.62
C CYS A 47 9.08 -4.36 9.66
N GLU A 48 10.32 -3.95 9.81
CA GLU A 48 10.74 -2.86 10.69
C GLU A 48 10.11 -1.53 10.25
N GLY A 49 10.08 -1.25 8.94
CA GLY A 49 9.44 -0.06 8.39
C GLY A 49 7.95 -0.02 8.68
N ILE A 50 7.26 -1.13 8.48
CA ILE A 50 5.82 -1.23 8.77
C ILE A 50 5.57 -1.13 10.28
N GLU A 51 6.36 -1.79 11.10
CA GLU A 51 6.25 -1.71 12.56
C GLU A 51 6.35 -0.26 13.05
N LEU A 52 7.27 0.51 12.50
CA LEU A 52 7.43 1.92 12.83
C LEU A 52 6.16 2.72 12.53
N ILE A 53 5.55 2.50 11.38
CA ILE A 53 4.29 3.15 10.99
C ILE A 53 3.15 2.75 11.94
N LEU A 54 3.04 1.47 12.25
CA LEU A 54 2.00 0.94 13.15
C LEU A 54 2.12 1.51 14.57
N ARG A 55 3.34 1.83 15.01
CA ARG A 55 3.59 2.43 16.33
C ARG A 55 3.39 3.94 16.36
N GLN A 56 3.62 4.62 15.25
CA GLN A 56 3.46 6.07 15.15
C GLN A 56 2.00 6.51 15.03
N HIS A 57 1.14 5.63 14.54
CA HIS A 57 -0.27 5.93 14.28
C HIS A 57 -1.16 4.89 14.92
N LYS A 58 -2.32 5.34 15.42
CA LYS A 58 -3.39 4.44 15.90
C LYS A 58 -4.14 3.84 14.72
N ILE A 59 -3.60 2.78 14.13
CA ILE A 59 -4.20 2.12 12.98
C ILE A 59 -5.31 1.19 13.43
N ASP A 60 -6.52 1.36 12.89
CA ASP A 60 -7.69 0.54 13.17
C ASP A 60 -7.88 -0.55 12.11
N CYS A 61 -7.57 -0.22 10.86
CA CYS A 61 -7.76 -1.09 9.70
C CYS A 61 -6.53 -1.05 8.82
N VAL A 62 -6.20 -2.22 8.24
CA VAL A 62 -5.13 -2.33 7.25
C VAL A 62 -5.70 -2.92 5.97
N ALA A 63 -5.35 -2.33 4.83
CA ALA A 63 -5.68 -2.83 3.50
C ALA A 63 -4.38 -3.11 2.74
N ILE A 64 -4.26 -4.30 2.17
CA ILE A 64 -3.08 -4.71 1.39
C ILE A 64 -3.52 -5.03 -0.02
N GLU A 65 -2.82 -4.46 -1.00
CA GLU A 65 -3.01 -4.82 -2.39
C GLU A 65 -2.44 -6.22 -2.65
N ASP A 66 -3.19 -7.03 -3.38
CA ASP A 66 -2.81 -8.40 -3.68
C ASP A 66 -1.74 -8.46 -4.78
N ILE A 67 -1.03 -9.60 -4.83
CA ILE A 67 0.03 -9.84 -5.81
C ILE A 67 -0.57 -9.97 -7.19
N PHE A 68 0.08 -9.34 -8.18
CA PHE A 68 -0.31 -9.41 -9.57
C PHE A 68 0.52 -10.45 -10.34
N TYR A 69 -0.15 -11.30 -11.12
CA TYR A 69 0.46 -12.43 -11.83
C TYR A 69 1.29 -12.06 -13.07
N ALA A 70 1.41 -10.80 -13.43
CA ALA A 70 2.17 -10.35 -14.58
C ALA A 70 3.70 -10.45 -14.44
N TYR A 71 4.18 -10.75 -13.25
CA TYR A 71 5.60 -10.87 -12.96
C TYR A 71 6.12 -12.28 -13.28
N ASN A 72 7.45 -12.40 -13.46
CA ASN A 72 8.07 -13.71 -13.59
C ASN A 72 7.94 -14.52 -12.28
N PRO A 73 8.08 -15.87 -12.33
CA PRO A 73 7.87 -16.71 -11.15
C PRO A 73 8.77 -16.36 -9.95
N GLN A 74 10.01 -15.98 -10.19
CA GLN A 74 10.93 -15.61 -9.11
C GLN A 74 10.49 -14.34 -8.37
N THR A 75 10.03 -13.34 -9.11
CA THR A 75 9.49 -12.11 -8.52
C THR A 75 8.22 -12.39 -7.74
N VAL A 76 7.33 -13.23 -8.27
CA VAL A 76 6.09 -13.62 -7.57
C VAL A 76 6.40 -14.34 -6.25
N LEU A 77 7.35 -15.28 -6.25
CA LEU A 77 7.78 -15.99 -5.05
C LEU A 77 8.35 -15.03 -4.00
N LYS A 78 9.18 -14.09 -4.42
CA LYS A 78 9.77 -13.08 -3.53
C LYS A 78 8.69 -12.19 -2.92
N LEU A 79 7.75 -11.71 -3.73
CA LEU A 79 6.63 -10.89 -3.27
C LEU A 79 5.72 -11.68 -2.32
N ALA A 80 5.51 -12.97 -2.58
CA ALA A 80 4.74 -13.83 -1.70
C ALA A 80 5.38 -13.97 -0.31
N GLN A 81 6.71 -14.10 -0.25
CA GLN A 81 7.44 -14.15 1.01
C GLN A 81 7.36 -12.84 1.77
N PHE A 82 7.51 -11.71 1.09
CA PHE A 82 7.32 -10.39 1.70
C PHE A 82 5.92 -10.21 2.25
N ARG A 83 4.93 -10.61 1.46
CA ARG A 83 3.53 -10.53 1.84
C ARG A 83 3.22 -11.40 3.06
N GLY A 84 3.75 -12.62 3.12
CA GLY A 84 3.58 -13.50 4.27
C GLY A 84 4.17 -12.92 5.56
N ALA A 85 5.38 -12.40 5.50
CA ALA A 85 6.04 -11.77 6.64
C ALA A 85 5.28 -10.50 7.09
N LEU A 86 4.87 -9.67 6.13
CA LEU A 86 4.09 -8.47 6.38
C LEU A 86 2.74 -8.81 7.01
N SER A 87 2.06 -9.83 6.50
CA SER A 87 0.78 -10.31 7.03
C SER A 87 0.91 -10.74 8.47
N LEU A 88 1.96 -11.50 8.82
CA LEU A 88 2.23 -11.90 10.18
C LEU A 88 2.41 -10.70 11.11
N LYS A 89 3.22 -9.72 10.70
CA LYS A 89 3.45 -8.51 11.47
C LYS A 89 2.14 -7.76 11.74
N ILE A 90 1.32 -7.59 10.72
CA ILE A 90 0.03 -6.91 10.85
C ILE A 90 -0.93 -7.68 11.76
N LEU A 91 -1.01 -8.99 11.61
CA LEU A 91 -1.86 -9.84 12.46
C LEU A 91 -1.43 -9.78 13.92
N GLN A 92 -0.14 -9.73 14.20
CA GLN A 92 0.38 -9.60 15.56
C GLN A 92 0.04 -8.25 16.18
N GLU A 93 0.12 -7.17 15.42
CA GLU A 93 -0.06 -5.81 15.92
C GLU A 93 -1.53 -5.34 15.90
N ILE A 94 -2.28 -5.69 14.85
CA ILE A 94 -3.64 -5.20 14.61
C ILE A 94 -4.70 -6.29 14.75
N GLY A 95 -4.37 -7.53 14.38
CA GLY A 95 -5.28 -8.67 14.48
C GLY A 95 -5.99 -9.09 13.21
N ASN A 96 -6.11 -8.19 12.24
CA ASN A 96 -6.71 -8.49 10.93
C ASN A 96 -6.22 -7.53 9.84
N PHE A 97 -6.51 -7.86 8.60
CA PHE A 97 -6.33 -6.97 7.45
C PHE A 97 -7.28 -7.39 6.31
N ALA A 98 -7.55 -6.46 5.40
CA ALA A 98 -8.31 -6.72 4.19
C ALA A 98 -7.38 -6.77 2.97
N GLU A 99 -7.72 -7.60 1.99
CA GLU A 99 -6.96 -7.75 0.74
C GLU A 99 -7.80 -7.28 -0.44
N TYR A 100 -7.16 -6.57 -1.37
CA TYR A 100 -7.81 -6.09 -2.57
C TYR A 100 -6.92 -6.35 -3.78
N THR A 101 -7.51 -6.87 -4.86
CA THR A 101 -6.83 -7.00 -6.14
C THR A 101 -6.69 -5.63 -6.82
N PRO A 102 -5.71 -5.45 -7.71
CA PRO A 102 -5.61 -4.22 -8.50
C PRO A 102 -6.89 -3.87 -9.26
N LEU A 103 -7.59 -4.89 -9.77
CA LEU A 103 -8.86 -4.71 -10.47
C LEU A 103 -9.95 -4.18 -9.53
N GLN A 104 -10.05 -4.71 -8.31
CA GLN A 104 -11.01 -4.23 -7.31
C GLN A 104 -10.73 -2.78 -6.91
N VAL A 105 -9.45 -2.42 -6.73
CA VAL A 105 -9.05 -1.04 -6.41
C VAL A 105 -9.45 -0.09 -7.53
N LYS A 106 -9.13 -0.41 -8.78
CA LYS A 106 -9.50 0.40 -9.94
C LYS A 106 -11.01 0.57 -10.07
N LYS A 107 -11.75 -0.51 -9.91
CA LYS A 107 -13.22 -0.48 -10.00
C LYS A 107 -13.83 0.36 -8.89
N ALA A 108 -13.32 0.25 -7.66
CA ALA A 108 -13.81 1.04 -6.53
C ALA A 108 -13.59 2.55 -6.75
N LEU A 109 -12.44 2.93 -7.31
CA LEU A 109 -12.07 4.33 -7.49
C LEU A 109 -12.69 4.98 -8.74
N THR A 110 -12.79 4.24 -9.84
CA THR A 110 -13.18 4.77 -11.15
C THR A 110 -14.50 4.20 -11.68
N GLY A 111 -15.04 3.15 -11.06
CA GLY A 111 -16.15 2.38 -11.60
C GLY A 111 -15.77 1.41 -12.71
N ASN A 112 -14.49 1.37 -13.11
CA ASN A 112 -13.99 0.54 -14.20
C ASN A 112 -12.70 -0.19 -13.78
N GLY A 113 -12.77 -1.53 -13.71
CA GLY A 113 -11.62 -2.37 -13.35
C GLY A 113 -10.47 -2.37 -14.37
N LYS A 114 -10.70 -1.84 -15.57
CA LYS A 114 -9.70 -1.68 -16.63
C LYS A 114 -9.19 -0.25 -16.77
N ALA A 115 -9.45 0.60 -15.78
CA ALA A 115 -9.01 1.99 -15.79
C ALA A 115 -7.49 2.10 -15.90
N LYS A 116 -7.02 3.12 -16.60
CA LYS A 116 -5.59 3.44 -16.73
C LYS A 116 -5.08 4.10 -15.46
N LYS A 117 -3.77 4.05 -15.24
CA LYS A 117 -3.11 4.68 -14.08
C LYS A 117 -3.47 6.15 -13.91
N GLU A 118 -3.54 6.89 -15.02
CA GLU A 118 -3.88 8.32 -15.02
C GLU A 118 -5.30 8.56 -14.51
N GLN A 119 -6.24 7.70 -14.86
CA GLN A 119 -7.63 7.77 -14.38
C GLN A 119 -7.71 7.48 -12.88
N VAL A 120 -6.98 6.48 -12.41
CA VAL A 120 -6.88 6.14 -10.99
C VAL A 120 -6.28 7.31 -10.22
N ALA A 121 -5.15 7.85 -10.68
CA ALA A 121 -4.49 8.99 -10.08
C ALA A 121 -5.40 10.22 -9.98
N PHE A 122 -6.15 10.51 -11.04
CA PHE A 122 -7.11 11.60 -11.08
C PHE A 122 -8.18 11.44 -10.00
N MET A 123 -8.76 10.25 -9.88
CA MET A 123 -9.82 9.98 -8.88
C MET A 123 -9.27 10.03 -7.45
N VAL A 124 -8.07 9.49 -7.21
CA VAL A 124 -7.42 9.56 -5.90
C VAL A 124 -7.20 11.01 -5.47
N LYS A 125 -6.64 11.83 -6.36
CA LYS A 125 -6.44 13.26 -6.09
C LYS A 125 -7.74 13.98 -5.76
N ARG A 126 -8.79 13.66 -6.51
CA ARG A 126 -10.11 14.27 -6.32
C ARG A 126 -10.74 13.85 -4.99
N ILE A 127 -10.73 12.57 -4.67
CA ILE A 127 -11.30 12.01 -3.43
C ILE A 127 -10.57 12.56 -2.20
N LEU A 128 -9.24 12.66 -2.28
CA LEU A 128 -8.40 13.11 -1.17
C LEU A 128 -8.20 14.63 -1.12
N GLY A 129 -8.77 15.37 -2.09
CA GLY A 129 -8.67 16.82 -2.13
C GLY A 129 -7.25 17.34 -2.36
N ILE A 130 -6.41 16.58 -3.04
CA ILE A 130 -5.04 16.98 -3.35
C ILE A 130 -5.06 18.00 -4.49
N LYS A 131 -4.60 19.23 -4.21
CA LYS A 131 -4.54 20.33 -5.18
C LYS A 131 -3.12 20.52 -5.71
N GLY A 132 -3.03 20.83 -7.02
CA GLY A 132 -1.82 21.35 -7.66
C GLY A 132 -0.93 20.31 -8.33
N ASP A 133 0.06 20.84 -9.08
CA ASP A 133 1.12 20.08 -9.74
C ASP A 133 2.21 19.64 -8.75
N SER A 134 1.85 19.40 -7.51
CA SER A 134 2.76 18.75 -6.58
C SER A 134 3.25 17.46 -7.23
N LYS A 135 4.55 17.22 -7.15
CA LYS A 135 5.18 15.95 -7.53
C LYS A 135 4.19 14.82 -7.27
N PRO A 136 4.02 13.87 -8.18
CA PRO A 136 3.08 12.79 -7.95
C PRO A 136 3.34 12.25 -6.56
N ILE A 137 2.35 12.41 -5.69
CA ILE A 137 2.36 11.66 -4.43
C ILE A 137 2.33 10.22 -4.91
N GLU A 138 3.42 9.51 -4.71
CA GLU A 138 3.49 8.09 -4.98
C GLU A 138 2.58 7.40 -3.98
N VAL A 139 1.28 7.52 -4.24
CA VAL A 139 0.28 6.80 -3.46
C VAL A 139 0.35 5.35 -3.92
N PRO A 140 0.33 4.37 -3.03
CA PRO A 140 0.51 2.96 -3.40
C PRO A 140 -0.33 2.48 -4.58
N TRP A 141 -1.52 3.00 -4.75
CA TRP A 141 -2.41 2.64 -5.86
C TRP A 141 -2.24 3.46 -7.14
N VAL A 142 -1.26 4.34 -7.20
CA VAL A 142 -0.88 5.12 -8.39
C VAL A 142 0.33 4.50 -9.10
N LEU A 143 0.96 3.54 -8.45
CA LEU A 143 2.07 2.77 -9.04
C LEU A 143 1.50 1.55 -9.82
#